data_56829a0642c5e1e6428994a21e3bb2bd
#
_entry.id   56829a0642c5e1e6428994a21e3bb2bd
#
_cell.length_a   1.000
_cell.length_b   1.000
_cell.length_c   1.000
_cell.angle_alpha   90.00
_cell.angle_beta   90.00
_cell.angle_gamma   90.00
#
_symmetry.space_group_name_H-M   'P 1'
#
loop_
_entity.id
_entity.type
_entity.pdbx_description
1 polymer ?
#
loop_
_entity_poly.entity_id
_entity_poly.type
_entity_poly.pdbx_seq_one_letter_code
_entity_poly.pdbx_strand_id
1 'polypeptide(L)'
;MNYETYAAMLGRHGSTRRDRMVEKSKRDTLRMGPDSPAYKEVEIEGIPHHMMIISSTVTNQKIIRTMPGDNFEIGKIMLFSKSHWLITERDADDEITVRGKIELCNRSIQWQNHETGEIITRWAVVDKPYFSNLNEDVYMTISSREFQVKIPYDEESALLDVGKRLMMEQINGKPKTYRVTCVDAMTERYDWNDAQTGFLVLNLEQDQHVEEQDNAEKMLCNYQEVKQAPEDGEVIIKYAGEPKVRICGRGKIFKATLDSKPLPGCTWSLDVEDKTLETKVYLANSVQWNRVTGESCRVCAEDNAALNGATVKLTVVAPDGKSTDSIAVKVVDA
;
A
#
# COMPACT_ATOMS: atom_id res chain seq x y z
N MET A 1 -38.37 32.88 30.32
CA MET A 1 -37.68 31.82 29.56
C MET A 1 -38.27 30.51 30.06
N ASN A 2 -38.93 29.73 29.20
CA ASN A 2 -39.58 28.47 29.59
C ASN A 2 -38.51 27.43 29.94
N TYR A 3 -38.77 26.60 30.98
CA TYR A 3 -37.84 25.53 31.42
C TYR A 3 -37.42 24.60 30.26
N GLU A 4 -38.32 24.29 29.34
CA GLU A 4 -38.04 23.47 28.16
C GLU A 4 -37.04 24.13 27.21
N THR A 5 -37.13 25.45 27.03
CA THR A 5 -36.19 26.20 26.22
C THR A 5 -34.80 26.24 26.88
N TYR A 6 -34.76 26.37 28.20
CA TYR A 6 -33.52 26.34 28.99
C TYR A 6 -32.91 24.93 29.00
N ALA A 7 -33.71 23.88 29.16
CA ALA A 7 -33.28 22.49 29.09
C ALA A 7 -32.72 22.12 27.68
N ALA A 8 -33.42 22.59 26.62
CA ALA A 8 -32.96 22.41 25.25
C ALA A 8 -31.64 23.16 24.95
N MET A 9 -31.44 24.36 25.52
CA MET A 9 -30.20 25.11 25.45
C MET A 9 -29.05 24.40 26.20
N LEU A 10 -29.35 23.80 27.37
CA LEU A 10 -28.37 23.02 28.14
C LEU A 10 -28.01 21.72 27.43
N GLY A 11 -28.96 21.04 26.82
CA GLY A 11 -28.78 19.81 26.07
C GLY A 11 -28.00 20.00 24.75
N ARG A 12 -28.00 21.20 24.20
CA ARG A 12 -27.30 21.54 22.93
C ARG A 12 -25.78 21.37 22.99
N HIS A 13 -25.19 21.41 24.17
CA HIS A 13 -23.73 21.35 24.39
C HIS A 13 -23.30 20.24 25.33
N GLY A 14 -24.09 19.19 25.47
CA GLY A 14 -23.84 18.04 26.33
C GLY A 14 -24.68 18.02 27.62
N SER A 15 -24.98 16.83 28.10
CA SER A 15 -25.84 16.58 29.26
C SER A 15 -25.14 16.88 30.59
N THR A 16 -23.82 16.68 30.64
CA THR A 16 -23.01 16.88 31.85
C THR A 16 -22.18 18.18 31.79
N ARG A 17 -21.69 18.61 32.94
CA ARG A 17 -20.75 19.72 33.00
C ARG A 17 -19.46 19.41 32.23
N ARG A 18 -18.99 18.15 32.29
CA ARG A 18 -17.81 17.69 31.56
C ARG A 18 -18.01 17.82 30.05
N ASP A 19 -19.13 17.30 29.53
CA ASP A 19 -19.44 17.34 28.09
C ASP A 19 -19.42 18.79 27.57
N ARG A 20 -20.03 19.71 28.31
CA ARG A 20 -20.06 21.14 27.96
C ARG A 20 -18.66 21.76 27.94
N MET A 21 -17.76 21.35 28.86
CA MET A 21 -16.38 21.83 28.86
C MET A 21 -15.57 21.28 27.70
N VAL A 22 -15.75 20.00 27.34
CA VAL A 22 -15.13 19.37 26.18
C VAL A 22 -15.58 20.07 24.90
N GLU A 23 -16.88 20.24 24.71
CA GLU A 23 -17.43 20.92 23.54
C GLU A 23 -17.00 22.39 23.43
N LYS A 24 -16.88 23.07 24.54
CA LYS A 24 -16.32 24.42 24.59
C LYS A 24 -14.87 24.42 24.13
N SER A 25 -14.05 23.51 24.66
CA SER A 25 -12.63 23.40 24.31
C SER A 25 -12.43 23.05 22.83
N LYS A 26 -13.25 22.15 22.26
CA LYS A 26 -13.24 21.85 20.82
C LYS A 26 -13.51 23.09 19.97
N ARG A 27 -14.58 23.85 20.31
CA ARG A 27 -14.93 25.07 19.58
C ARG A 27 -13.87 26.17 19.71
N ASP A 28 -13.30 26.35 20.90
CA ASP A 28 -12.25 27.33 21.13
C ASP A 28 -10.98 26.96 20.33
N THR A 29 -10.62 25.67 20.28
CA THR A 29 -9.49 25.17 19.48
C THR A 29 -9.75 25.39 17.98
N LEU A 30 -10.95 25.06 17.46
CA LEU A 30 -11.31 25.28 16.06
C LEU A 30 -11.26 26.76 15.67
N ARG A 31 -11.66 27.66 16.57
CA ARG A 31 -11.68 29.10 16.31
C ARG A 31 -10.31 29.72 16.38
N MET A 32 -9.50 29.37 17.39
CA MET A 32 -8.18 29.98 17.66
C MET A 32 -7.03 29.25 16.96
N GLY A 33 -7.22 27.98 16.63
CA GLY A 33 -6.18 27.14 16.02
C GLY A 33 -5.60 27.72 14.74
N PRO A 34 -6.42 28.14 13.77
CA PRO A 34 -5.95 28.73 12.52
C PRO A 34 -5.11 30.00 12.69
N ASP A 35 -5.34 30.76 13.76
CA ASP A 35 -4.58 31.98 14.06
C ASP A 35 -3.21 31.68 14.71
N SER A 36 -2.95 30.43 15.09
CA SER A 36 -1.71 30.04 15.72
C SER A 36 -0.56 29.95 14.71
N PRO A 37 0.63 30.47 15.00
CA PRO A 37 1.83 30.28 14.19
C PRO A 37 2.22 28.80 14.00
N ALA A 38 1.79 27.92 14.89
CA ALA A 38 2.02 26.50 14.84
C ALA A 38 1.07 25.76 13.87
N TYR A 39 -0.01 26.40 13.43
CA TYR A 39 -0.97 25.83 12.49
C TYR A 39 -0.34 25.72 11.08
N LYS A 40 -0.35 24.52 10.55
CA LYS A 40 0.27 24.18 9.25
C LYS A 40 -0.64 23.26 8.46
N GLU A 41 -0.57 23.44 7.15
CA GLU A 41 -1.11 22.50 6.18
C GLU A 41 -0.03 21.44 5.88
N VAL A 42 -0.42 20.20 5.91
CA VAL A 42 0.43 19.02 5.72
C VAL A 42 -0.30 18.00 4.86
N GLU A 43 0.42 17.09 4.24
CA GLU A 43 -0.16 15.98 3.50
C GLU A 43 0.24 14.67 4.18
N ILE A 44 -0.73 13.81 4.44
CA ILE A 44 -0.49 12.43 4.90
C ILE A 44 -0.99 11.51 3.79
N GLU A 45 -0.09 10.75 3.19
CA GLU A 45 -0.38 9.88 2.04
C GLU A 45 -1.13 10.60 0.90
N GLY A 46 -0.80 11.87 0.64
CA GLY A 46 -1.43 12.69 -0.40
C GLY A 46 -2.78 13.31 -0.01
N ILE A 47 -3.25 13.08 1.22
CA ILE A 47 -4.47 13.70 1.75
C ILE A 47 -4.09 14.94 2.55
N PRO A 48 -4.67 16.12 2.25
CA PRO A 48 -4.38 17.33 3.00
C PRO A 48 -5.01 17.30 4.40
N HIS A 49 -4.22 17.67 5.40
CA HIS A 49 -4.62 17.80 6.79
C HIS A 49 -4.16 19.14 7.36
N HIS A 50 -4.87 19.60 8.38
CA HIS A 50 -4.49 20.79 9.14
C HIS A 50 -4.09 20.41 10.55
N MET A 51 -2.86 20.73 10.93
CA MET A 51 -2.30 20.35 12.22
C MET A 51 -1.50 21.48 12.88
N MET A 52 -1.38 21.43 14.17
CA MET A 52 -0.41 22.25 14.90
C MET A 52 0.90 21.48 15.01
N ILE A 53 1.99 22.10 14.55
CA ILE A 53 3.34 21.51 14.60
C ILE A 53 4.23 22.35 15.51
N ILE A 54 4.75 21.69 16.53
CA ILE A 54 5.56 22.32 17.57
C ILE A 54 6.94 21.68 17.57
N SER A 55 7.97 22.48 17.80
CA SER A 55 9.34 21.96 17.92
C SER A 55 9.49 21.09 19.17
N SER A 56 10.15 19.96 19.01
CA SER A 56 10.57 19.11 20.13
C SER A 56 11.92 19.59 20.69
N THR A 57 12.27 19.15 21.87
CA THR A 57 13.62 19.30 22.44
C THR A 57 14.64 18.36 21.79
N VAL A 58 14.16 17.31 21.12
CA VAL A 58 15.00 16.35 20.42
C VAL A 58 15.17 16.82 18.97
N THR A 59 16.40 16.78 18.48
CA THR A 59 16.74 17.14 17.11
C THR A 59 16.04 16.18 16.14
N ASN A 60 15.56 16.71 15.01
CA ASN A 60 14.84 15.95 13.96
C ASN A 60 13.51 15.33 14.42
N GLN A 61 13.00 15.73 15.56
CA GLN A 61 11.65 15.38 16.03
C GLN A 61 10.78 16.61 16.13
N LYS A 62 9.48 16.44 15.90
CA LYS A 62 8.44 17.44 16.15
C LYS A 62 7.25 16.81 16.82
N ILE A 63 6.52 17.63 17.56
CA ILE A 63 5.24 17.24 18.16
C ILE A 63 4.14 17.75 17.23
N ILE A 64 3.22 16.87 16.90
CA ILE A 64 2.03 17.20 16.11
C ILE A 64 0.78 17.13 16.97
N ARG A 65 -0.21 17.94 16.62
CA ARG A 65 -1.52 17.94 17.25
C ARG A 65 -2.58 18.23 16.20
N THR A 66 -3.58 17.37 16.10
CA THR A 66 -4.69 17.55 15.14
C THR A 66 -5.61 18.67 15.53
N MET A 67 -6.43 19.12 14.61
CA MET A 67 -7.65 19.86 14.91
C MET A 67 -8.71 18.91 15.47
N PRO A 68 -9.68 19.42 16.27
CA PRO A 68 -10.76 18.60 16.79
C PRO A 68 -11.55 17.92 15.66
N GLY A 69 -11.70 16.60 15.76
CA GLY A 69 -12.40 15.78 14.77
C GLY A 69 -11.50 15.21 13.69
N ASP A 70 -10.24 15.62 13.60
CA ASP A 70 -9.25 15.05 12.71
C ASP A 70 -8.39 13.98 13.42
N ASN A 71 -7.77 13.09 12.64
CA ASN A 71 -7.03 11.95 13.17
C ASN A 71 -5.83 11.62 12.26
N PHE A 72 -4.89 10.83 12.77
CA PHE A 72 -3.78 10.26 12.02
C PHE A 72 -3.39 8.89 12.59
N GLU A 73 -2.64 8.14 11.82
CA GLU A 73 -2.16 6.80 12.19
C GLU A 73 -0.64 6.80 12.34
N ILE A 74 -0.15 5.91 13.22
CA ILE A 74 1.29 5.65 13.37
C ILE A 74 1.81 4.93 12.13
N GLY A 75 3.06 5.21 11.75
CA GLY A 75 3.71 4.57 10.61
C GLY A 75 3.41 5.22 9.26
N LYS A 76 2.55 6.23 9.20
CA LYS A 76 2.30 6.97 7.96
C LYS A 76 3.37 8.03 7.71
N ILE A 77 3.60 8.33 6.44
CA ILE A 77 4.50 9.41 6.01
C ILE A 77 3.72 10.70 5.83
N MET A 78 4.18 11.72 6.52
CA MET A 78 3.67 13.08 6.40
C MET A 78 4.64 13.96 5.61
N LEU A 79 4.14 14.66 4.61
CA LEU A 79 4.88 15.71 3.90
C LEU A 79 4.65 17.06 4.59
N PHE A 80 5.71 17.62 5.14
CA PHE A 80 5.70 18.93 5.78
C PHE A 80 6.96 19.69 5.44
N SER A 81 6.81 20.96 5.04
CA SER A 81 7.93 21.85 4.70
C SER A 81 8.90 21.23 3.67
N LYS A 82 8.37 20.58 2.63
CA LYS A 82 9.12 19.88 1.57
C LYS A 82 9.98 18.71 2.08
N SER A 83 9.72 18.22 3.26
CA SER A 83 10.43 17.10 3.87
C SER A 83 9.45 16.01 4.28
N HIS A 84 9.91 14.77 4.23
CA HIS A 84 9.12 13.61 4.63
C HIS A 84 9.37 13.33 6.12
N TRP A 85 8.29 13.07 6.83
CA TRP A 85 8.30 12.82 8.27
C TRP A 85 7.53 11.53 8.56
N LEU A 86 8.13 10.63 9.33
CA LEU A 86 7.46 9.42 9.79
C LEU A 86 6.72 9.73 11.09
N ILE A 87 5.45 9.33 11.17
CA ILE A 87 4.65 9.44 12.40
C ILE A 87 5.03 8.25 13.30
N THR A 88 5.69 8.53 14.43
CA THR A 88 6.24 7.50 15.32
C THR A 88 5.44 7.29 16.58
N GLU A 89 4.71 8.28 17.06
CA GLU A 89 3.90 8.16 18.26
C GLU A 89 2.53 8.79 18.08
N ARG A 90 1.55 8.22 18.77
CA ARG A 90 0.20 8.74 18.89
C ARG A 90 -0.30 8.56 20.32
N ASP A 91 -0.81 9.63 20.90
CA ASP A 91 -1.49 9.57 22.19
C ASP A 91 -2.89 8.99 22.01
N ALA A 92 -3.19 7.92 22.73
CA ALA A 92 -4.43 7.16 22.54
C ALA A 92 -5.66 7.79 23.21
N ASP A 93 -5.49 8.71 24.17
CA ASP A 93 -6.56 9.15 25.06
C ASP A 93 -6.85 10.67 24.98
N ASP A 94 -6.79 11.27 23.81
CA ASP A 94 -7.10 12.69 23.65
C ASP A 94 -8.51 12.90 23.05
N GLU A 95 -9.47 13.26 23.89
CA GLU A 95 -10.86 13.51 23.48
C GLU A 95 -11.05 14.75 22.60
N ILE A 96 -10.14 15.70 22.65
CA ILE A 96 -10.30 16.99 21.97
C ILE A 96 -9.48 17.00 20.70
N THR A 97 -8.24 16.59 20.78
CA THR A 97 -7.26 16.61 19.69
C THR A 97 -6.32 15.43 19.85
N VAL A 98 -5.91 14.82 18.77
CA VAL A 98 -4.94 13.74 18.82
C VAL A 98 -3.53 14.33 18.80
N ARG A 99 -2.68 13.88 19.72
CA ARG A 99 -1.25 14.23 19.79
C ARG A 99 -0.40 13.11 19.24
N GLY A 100 0.77 13.49 18.74
CA GLY A 100 1.78 12.53 18.35
C GLY A 100 3.14 13.14 18.15
N LYS A 101 4.09 12.30 17.76
CA LYS A 101 5.43 12.73 17.36
C LYS A 101 5.73 12.28 15.96
N ILE A 102 6.55 13.06 15.29
CA ILE A 102 7.07 12.78 13.95
C ILE A 102 8.59 12.89 13.96
N GLU A 103 9.22 12.03 13.20
CA GLU A 103 10.67 12.00 12.99
C GLU A 103 11.01 12.30 11.53
N LEU A 104 12.06 13.09 11.31
CA LEU A 104 12.48 13.47 9.97
C LEU A 104 13.08 12.27 9.22
N CYS A 105 12.50 11.91 8.10
CA CYS A 105 13.09 10.93 7.19
C CYS A 105 14.34 11.53 6.53
N ASN A 106 15.47 10.92 6.77
CA ASN A 106 16.77 11.39 6.28
C ASN A 106 17.30 10.59 5.09
N ARG A 107 16.68 9.46 4.76
CA ARG A 107 17.04 8.61 3.61
C ARG A 107 15.80 8.06 2.94
N SER A 108 15.93 7.72 1.67
CA SER A 108 15.04 6.79 0.97
C SER A 108 15.77 5.47 0.80
N ILE A 109 15.09 4.37 1.04
CA ILE A 109 15.61 3.03 0.80
C ILE A 109 14.84 2.36 -0.31
N GLN A 110 15.52 1.50 -1.05
CA GLN A 110 14.94 0.80 -2.19
C GLN A 110 15.27 -0.70 -2.12
N TRP A 111 14.31 -1.51 -2.54
CA TRP A 111 14.51 -2.94 -2.73
C TRP A 111 13.63 -3.43 -3.88
N GLN A 112 13.98 -4.56 -4.41
CA GLN A 112 13.19 -5.20 -5.46
C GLN A 112 12.34 -6.31 -4.86
N ASN A 113 11.07 -6.33 -5.22
CA ASN A 113 10.22 -7.50 -5.02
C ASN A 113 10.62 -8.56 -6.05
N HIS A 114 11.11 -9.72 -5.59
CA HIS A 114 11.60 -10.78 -6.48
C HIS A 114 10.47 -11.53 -7.20
N GLU A 115 9.22 -11.42 -6.73
CA GLU A 115 8.08 -12.07 -7.37
C GLU A 115 7.53 -11.24 -8.53
N THR A 116 7.36 -9.92 -8.30
CA THR A 116 6.80 -9.01 -9.31
C THR A 116 7.88 -8.31 -10.12
N GLY A 117 9.11 -8.24 -9.60
CA GLY A 117 10.21 -7.50 -10.19
C GLY A 117 10.14 -5.99 -9.95
N GLU A 118 9.12 -5.51 -9.27
CA GLU A 118 8.89 -4.10 -9.01
C GLU A 118 9.93 -3.53 -8.04
N ILE A 119 10.36 -2.28 -8.30
CA ILE A 119 11.27 -1.56 -7.41
C ILE A 119 10.43 -0.75 -6.44
N ILE A 120 10.55 -1.09 -5.18
CA ILE A 120 9.85 -0.45 -4.08
C ILE A 120 10.77 0.60 -3.46
N THR A 121 10.23 1.79 -3.24
CA THR A 121 10.96 2.90 -2.58
C THR A 121 10.16 3.37 -1.37
N ARG A 122 10.83 3.48 -0.21
CA ARG A 122 10.22 4.02 1.02
C ARG A 122 11.12 5.04 1.68
N TRP A 123 10.51 6.08 2.23
CA TRP A 123 11.20 7.04 3.09
C TRP A 123 11.47 6.39 4.44
N ALA A 124 12.65 6.66 4.99
CA ALA A 124 13.13 6.03 6.20
C ALA A 124 13.80 7.03 7.14
N VAL A 125 13.67 6.75 8.42
CA VAL A 125 14.49 7.38 9.47
C VAL A 125 15.64 6.45 9.77
N VAL A 126 16.86 6.90 9.52
CA VAL A 126 18.09 6.14 9.76
C VAL A 126 18.84 6.77 10.92
N ASP A 127 18.99 6.02 11.98
CA ASP A 127 19.66 6.44 13.20
C ASP A 127 20.75 5.44 13.60
N LYS A 128 21.61 5.88 14.52
CA LYS A 128 22.55 4.96 15.18
C LYS A 128 21.78 4.19 16.26
N PRO A 129 22.07 2.90 16.45
CA PRO A 129 21.43 2.13 17.50
C PRO A 129 21.74 2.76 18.86
N TYR A 130 20.69 2.97 19.65
CA TYR A 130 20.82 3.53 21.00
C TYR A 130 20.97 2.37 21.99
N PHE A 131 22.17 2.13 22.45
CA PHE A 131 22.40 1.18 23.54
C PHE A 131 22.20 1.87 24.88
N SER A 132 20.98 1.85 25.41
CA SER A 132 20.60 2.57 26.63
C SER A 132 21.02 1.91 27.95
N ASN A 133 21.69 0.76 27.95
CA ASN A 133 21.99 -0.01 29.15
C ASN A 133 23.40 -0.62 29.19
N LEU A 134 24.41 0.14 28.84
CA LEU A 134 25.76 -0.23 29.23
C LEU A 134 26.02 0.39 30.59
N ASN A 135 26.20 -0.45 31.62
CA ASN A 135 26.70 -0.02 32.93
C ASN A 135 27.96 0.81 32.71
N GLU A 136 28.10 1.91 33.48
CA GLU A 136 29.12 2.95 33.34
C GLU A 136 30.58 2.43 33.36
N ASP A 137 30.81 1.16 33.70
CA ASP A 137 32.13 0.55 33.86
C ASP A 137 32.65 -0.25 32.62
N VAL A 138 31.90 -0.35 31.55
CA VAL A 138 32.35 -1.05 30.34
C VAL A 138 32.51 -0.04 29.20
N TYR A 139 33.71 0.45 29.00
CA TYR A 139 34.13 1.15 27.78
C TYR A 139 34.16 0.16 26.60
N MET A 140 33.03 -0.20 26.03
CA MET A 140 32.97 -0.80 24.72
C MET A 140 33.09 0.29 23.67
N THR A 141 34.24 0.40 23.03
CA THR A 141 34.38 1.13 21.79
C THR A 141 33.65 0.31 20.73
N ILE A 142 32.33 0.45 20.65
CA ILE A 142 31.54 -0.13 19.59
C ILE A 142 31.84 0.72 18.36
N SER A 143 32.77 0.26 17.54
CA SER A 143 32.89 0.66 16.16
C SER A 143 31.65 0.14 15.43
N SER A 144 30.50 0.72 15.76
CA SER A 144 29.23 0.22 15.25
C SER A 144 29.07 0.66 13.80
N ARG A 145 29.36 -0.25 12.89
CA ARG A 145 28.92 -0.21 11.50
C ARG A 145 27.45 -0.55 11.37
N GLU A 146 26.71 -0.40 12.45
CA GLU A 146 25.30 -0.74 12.58
C GLU A 146 24.46 0.51 12.54
N PHE A 147 23.29 0.38 11.91
CA PHE A 147 22.29 1.43 11.84
C PHE A 147 20.92 0.85 12.20
N GLN A 148 20.10 1.66 12.82
CA GLN A 148 18.68 1.38 13.00
C GLN A 148 17.88 2.15 11.96
N VAL A 149 16.95 1.49 11.29
CA VAL A 149 16.12 2.06 10.24
C VAL A 149 14.66 1.85 10.58
N LYS A 150 13.89 2.94 10.62
CA LYS A 150 12.44 2.91 10.80
C LYS A 150 11.79 3.21 9.46
N ILE A 151 10.87 2.34 9.03
CA ILE A 151 10.11 2.47 7.78
C ILE A 151 8.62 2.19 8.01
N PRO A 152 7.71 2.79 7.24
CA PRO A 152 6.29 2.43 7.28
C PRO A 152 6.07 0.93 7.18
N TYR A 153 5.11 0.40 7.93
CA TYR A 153 4.64 -0.97 7.76
C TYR A 153 3.57 -1.03 6.68
N ASP A 154 3.82 -1.81 5.65
CA ASP A 154 2.90 -2.17 4.58
C ASP A 154 3.22 -3.58 4.06
N GLU A 155 2.39 -4.09 3.14
CA GLU A 155 2.58 -5.42 2.55
C GLU A 155 3.94 -5.59 1.88
N GLU A 156 4.47 -4.52 1.29
CA GLU A 156 5.75 -4.54 0.58
C GLU A 156 6.94 -4.45 1.54
N SER A 157 6.83 -3.67 2.62
CA SER A 157 7.87 -3.60 3.65
C SER A 157 7.93 -4.88 4.49
N ALA A 158 6.82 -5.60 4.61
CA ALA A 158 6.75 -6.92 5.25
C ALA A 158 7.58 -7.99 4.52
N LEU A 159 7.97 -7.76 3.25
CA LEU A 159 8.88 -8.64 2.49
C LEU A 159 10.36 -8.49 2.93
N LEU A 160 10.68 -7.50 3.75
CA LEU A 160 12.02 -7.31 4.29
C LEU A 160 12.24 -8.28 5.46
N ASP A 161 13.20 -9.18 5.28
CA ASP A 161 13.56 -10.19 6.27
C ASP A 161 15.06 -10.14 6.56
N VAL A 162 15.46 -10.86 7.60
CA VAL A 162 16.85 -11.03 7.99
C VAL A 162 17.68 -11.56 6.82
N GLY A 163 18.84 -10.96 6.59
CA GLY A 163 19.71 -11.31 5.46
C GLY A 163 19.43 -10.50 4.19
N LYS A 164 18.32 -9.77 4.07
CA LYS A 164 18.07 -8.87 2.94
C LYS A 164 19.15 -7.78 2.91
N ARG A 165 19.65 -7.48 1.70
CA ARG A 165 20.70 -6.48 1.50
C ARG A 165 20.07 -5.22 0.92
N LEU A 166 20.52 -4.06 1.42
CA LEU A 166 20.05 -2.75 1.01
C LEU A 166 21.24 -1.86 0.65
N MET A 167 21.12 -1.10 -0.41
CA MET A 167 22.11 -0.09 -0.79
C MET A 167 21.59 1.28 -0.37
N MET A 168 22.29 1.94 0.56
CA MET A 168 21.76 3.14 1.20
C MET A 168 22.37 4.43 0.64
N GLU A 169 23.62 4.39 0.19
CA GLU A 169 24.31 5.57 -0.33
C GLU A 169 25.51 5.18 -1.21
N GLN A 170 26.03 6.14 -1.93
CA GLN A 170 27.31 6.05 -2.63
C GLN A 170 28.25 7.12 -2.08
N ILE A 171 29.45 6.71 -1.66
CA ILE A 171 30.51 7.61 -1.19
C ILE A 171 31.69 7.52 -2.16
N ASN A 172 32.04 8.65 -2.79
CA ASN A 172 33.09 8.71 -3.81
C ASN A 172 32.89 7.66 -4.93
N GLY A 173 31.67 7.48 -5.40
CA GLY A 173 31.32 6.52 -6.43
C GLY A 173 31.34 5.05 -5.98
N LYS A 174 31.60 4.78 -4.70
CA LYS A 174 31.57 3.43 -4.13
C LYS A 174 30.26 3.21 -3.39
N PRO A 175 29.45 2.21 -3.79
CA PRO A 175 28.21 1.91 -3.11
C PRO A 175 28.47 1.40 -1.69
N LYS A 176 27.62 1.80 -0.76
CA LYS A 176 27.59 1.32 0.62
C LYS A 176 26.37 0.43 0.82
N THR A 177 26.65 -0.83 1.04
CA THR A 177 25.66 -1.89 1.22
C THR A 177 25.55 -2.28 2.68
N TYR A 178 24.35 -2.63 3.08
CA TYR A 178 24.02 -3.05 4.44
C TYR A 178 23.13 -4.28 4.39
N ARG A 179 23.29 -5.16 5.35
CA ARG A 179 22.47 -6.36 5.52
C ARG A 179 21.57 -6.22 6.73
N VAL A 180 20.32 -6.60 6.58
CA VAL A 180 19.36 -6.66 7.68
C VAL A 180 19.75 -7.79 8.63
N THR A 181 20.03 -7.48 9.88
CA THR A 181 20.38 -8.44 10.95
C THR A 181 19.21 -8.74 11.87
N CYS A 182 18.28 -7.81 12.02
CA CYS A 182 17.09 -7.98 12.83
C CYS A 182 15.93 -7.18 12.22
N VAL A 183 14.73 -7.76 12.27
CA VAL A 183 13.47 -7.11 11.91
C VAL A 183 12.57 -7.15 13.12
N ASP A 184 12.29 -5.99 13.70
CA ASP A 184 11.26 -5.85 14.72
C ASP A 184 9.96 -5.37 14.06
N ALA A 185 9.03 -6.32 13.93
CA ALA A 185 7.70 -6.10 13.38
C ALA A 185 6.61 -6.13 14.45
N MET A 186 6.97 -6.15 15.73
CA MET A 186 6.00 -6.36 16.81
C MET A 186 5.90 -5.17 17.76
N THR A 187 7.03 -4.56 18.10
CA THR A 187 7.09 -3.54 19.17
C THR A 187 6.37 -2.25 18.78
N GLU A 188 6.47 -1.85 17.51
CA GLU A 188 5.93 -0.60 17.01
C GLU A 188 4.74 -0.80 16.05
N ARG A 189 4.04 -1.92 16.21
CA ARG A 189 2.79 -2.23 15.51
C ARG A 189 1.62 -2.17 16.46
N TYR A 190 0.55 -1.55 16.00
CA TYR A 190 -0.65 -1.32 16.79
C TYR A 190 -1.87 -1.81 16.01
N ASP A 191 -2.65 -2.71 16.65
CA ASP A 191 -3.91 -3.22 16.10
C ASP A 191 -5.05 -2.36 16.65
N TRP A 192 -5.40 -1.30 15.93
CA TRP A 192 -6.50 -0.44 16.30
C TRP A 192 -7.63 -0.54 15.28
N ASN A 193 -8.84 -0.85 15.76
CA ASN A 193 -10.04 -0.93 14.93
C ASN A 193 -9.88 -1.82 13.70
N ASP A 194 -9.30 -3.00 13.86
CA ASP A 194 -9.05 -3.99 12.80
C ASP A 194 -8.04 -3.52 11.71
N ALA A 195 -7.42 -2.36 11.87
CA ALA A 195 -6.35 -1.89 11.01
C ALA A 195 -4.99 -2.08 11.67
N GLN A 196 -4.09 -2.77 10.99
CA GLN A 196 -2.70 -2.88 11.42
C GLN A 196 -1.94 -1.63 11.00
N THR A 197 -1.57 -0.80 11.98
CA THR A 197 -0.80 0.42 11.76
C THR A 197 0.53 0.34 12.50
N GLY A 198 1.51 1.10 12.05
CA GLY A 198 2.82 1.14 12.69
C GLY A 198 3.96 1.22 11.70
N PHE A 199 5.16 0.96 12.19
CA PHE A 199 6.37 0.94 11.39
C PHE A 199 7.27 -0.23 11.77
N LEU A 200 8.13 -0.63 10.84
CA LEU A 200 9.16 -1.64 11.08
C LEU A 200 10.44 -0.97 11.58
N VAL A 201 11.10 -1.65 12.50
CA VAL A 201 12.45 -1.28 12.95
C VAL A 201 13.42 -2.34 12.46
N LEU A 202 14.32 -1.95 11.57
CA LEU A 202 15.34 -2.80 11.00
C LEU A 202 16.69 -2.46 11.62
N ASN A 203 17.44 -3.47 12.07
CA ASN A 203 18.84 -3.29 12.39
C ASN A 203 19.68 -3.71 11.20
N LEU A 204 20.56 -2.83 10.76
CA LEU A 204 21.41 -3.02 9.59
C LEU A 204 22.87 -3.06 10.01
N GLU A 205 23.62 -4.00 9.45
CA GLU A 205 25.07 -4.08 9.56
C GLU A 205 25.71 -3.83 8.20
N GLN A 206 26.86 -3.14 8.17
CA GLN A 206 27.58 -2.89 6.93
C GLN A 206 28.00 -4.21 6.28
N ASP A 207 27.69 -4.38 5.00
CA ASP A 207 28.02 -5.54 4.19
C ASP A 207 28.89 -5.15 3.00
N GLN A 208 29.45 -6.15 2.29
CA GLN A 208 30.27 -5.93 1.11
C GLN A 208 29.40 -5.76 -0.14
N HIS A 209 29.82 -4.88 -1.01
CA HIS A 209 29.24 -4.74 -2.33
C HIS A 209 29.66 -5.92 -3.21
N VAL A 210 28.72 -6.53 -3.92
CA VAL A 210 28.93 -7.65 -4.85
C VAL A 210 28.58 -7.19 -6.26
N GLU A 211 29.59 -6.87 -7.08
CA GLU A 211 29.42 -6.31 -8.42
C GLU A 211 28.55 -7.17 -9.35
N GLU A 212 28.53 -8.49 -9.16
CA GLU A 212 27.77 -9.42 -9.99
C GLU A 212 26.26 -9.42 -9.67
N GLN A 213 25.88 -8.99 -8.47
CA GLN A 213 24.52 -9.08 -7.96
C GLN A 213 23.87 -7.72 -7.69
N ASP A 214 24.68 -6.69 -7.55
CA ASP A 214 24.24 -5.38 -7.12
C ASP A 214 24.26 -4.40 -8.29
N ASN A 215 23.19 -3.61 -8.43
CA ASN A 215 23.13 -2.56 -9.43
C ASN A 215 23.32 -1.20 -8.74
N ALA A 216 24.52 -0.64 -8.86
CA ALA A 216 24.89 0.63 -8.24
C ALA A 216 24.16 1.83 -8.86
N GLU A 217 23.80 1.79 -10.14
CA GLU A 217 23.08 2.87 -10.80
C GLU A 217 21.63 2.98 -10.28
N LYS A 218 21.00 1.84 -10.05
CA LYS A 218 19.63 1.76 -9.50
C LYS A 218 19.59 1.75 -7.97
N MET A 219 20.75 1.75 -7.31
CA MET A 219 20.86 1.65 -5.85
C MET A 219 20.18 0.40 -5.27
N LEU A 220 20.34 -0.74 -5.96
CA LEU A 220 19.69 -2.01 -5.60
C LEU A 220 20.71 -3.10 -5.34
N CYS A 221 20.55 -3.81 -4.23
CA CYS A 221 21.24 -5.07 -3.96
C CYS A 221 20.43 -6.26 -4.50
N ASN A 222 21.13 -7.32 -4.91
CA ASN A 222 20.53 -8.54 -5.46
C ASN A 222 19.54 -8.24 -6.59
N TYR A 223 19.88 -7.29 -7.46
CA TYR A 223 19.05 -6.89 -8.58
C TYR A 223 18.90 -8.02 -9.59
N GLN A 224 17.66 -8.36 -9.90
CA GLN A 224 17.35 -9.26 -10.98
C GLN A 224 16.74 -8.45 -12.13
N GLU A 225 17.35 -8.54 -13.30
CA GLU A 225 16.70 -8.00 -14.49
C GLU A 225 15.36 -8.72 -14.65
N VAL A 226 14.29 -7.97 -14.44
CA VAL A 226 12.99 -8.43 -14.92
C VAL A 226 13.12 -8.48 -16.43
N LYS A 227 13.26 -9.64 -17.00
CA LYS A 227 13.01 -9.81 -18.41
C LYS A 227 11.57 -9.37 -18.60
N GLN A 228 11.37 -8.10 -18.96
CA GLN A 228 10.10 -7.67 -19.51
C GLN A 228 9.73 -8.76 -20.50
N ALA A 229 8.53 -9.34 -20.32
CA ALA A 229 8.02 -10.25 -21.32
C ALA A 229 8.23 -9.56 -22.68
N PRO A 230 8.83 -10.23 -23.65
CA PRO A 230 9.23 -9.59 -24.90
C PRO A 230 8.10 -8.71 -25.39
N GLU A 231 8.39 -7.45 -25.65
CA GLU A 231 7.39 -6.41 -26.00
C GLU A 231 6.62 -6.75 -27.30
N ASP A 232 7.00 -7.82 -27.99
CA ASP A 232 6.46 -8.26 -29.28
C ASP A 232 5.74 -9.62 -29.22
N GLY A 233 5.45 -10.20 -28.07
CA GLY A 233 4.68 -11.43 -27.97
C GLY A 233 3.18 -11.17 -28.19
N GLU A 234 2.56 -11.72 -29.23
CA GLU A 234 1.11 -11.75 -29.36
C GLU A 234 0.50 -12.65 -28.27
N VAL A 235 -0.46 -12.11 -27.54
CA VAL A 235 -1.26 -12.93 -26.61
C VAL A 235 -2.16 -13.83 -27.44
N ILE A 236 -2.12 -15.12 -27.15
CA ILE A 236 -2.90 -16.12 -27.87
C ILE A 236 -3.87 -16.82 -26.91
N ILE A 237 -5.14 -16.92 -27.31
CA ILE A 237 -6.16 -17.68 -26.59
C ILE A 237 -6.01 -19.17 -26.92
N LYS A 238 -5.62 -19.99 -25.93
CA LYS A 238 -5.58 -21.45 -26.07
C LYS A 238 -6.81 -22.11 -25.44
N TYR A 239 -7.34 -23.12 -26.10
CA TYR A 239 -8.48 -23.92 -25.65
C TYR A 239 -8.40 -25.33 -26.20
N ALA A 240 -9.12 -26.29 -25.60
CA ALA A 240 -9.15 -27.67 -26.04
C ALA A 240 -10.30 -27.89 -27.05
N GLY A 241 -10.03 -28.48 -28.21
CA GLY A 241 -11.03 -28.77 -29.24
C GLY A 241 -11.58 -27.53 -29.94
N GLU A 242 -12.84 -27.55 -30.38
CA GLU A 242 -13.46 -26.42 -31.06
C GLU A 242 -13.92 -25.31 -30.09
N PRO A 243 -13.98 -24.02 -30.53
CA PRO A 243 -14.44 -22.90 -29.67
C PRO A 243 -15.98 -22.91 -29.58
N LYS A 244 -16.53 -23.93 -28.97
CA LYS A 244 -17.97 -24.11 -28.76
C LYS A 244 -18.28 -24.26 -27.27
N VAL A 245 -19.38 -23.65 -26.85
CA VAL A 245 -19.91 -23.75 -25.48
C VAL A 245 -21.30 -24.38 -25.58
N ARG A 246 -21.56 -25.41 -24.75
CA ARG A 246 -22.85 -26.07 -24.70
C ARG A 246 -23.82 -25.33 -23.81
N ILE A 247 -25.07 -25.22 -24.24
CA ILE A 247 -26.17 -24.73 -23.42
C ILE A 247 -26.32 -25.65 -22.22
N CYS A 248 -26.55 -25.06 -21.03
CA CYS A 248 -26.67 -25.80 -19.76
C CYS A 248 -25.46 -26.71 -19.41
N GLY A 249 -24.32 -26.53 -20.07
CA GLY A 249 -23.09 -27.32 -19.87
C GLY A 249 -22.20 -26.74 -18.75
N ARG A 250 -21.11 -27.49 -18.40
CA ARG A 250 -20.12 -27.06 -17.41
C ARG A 250 -19.31 -25.83 -17.83
N GLY A 251 -19.61 -25.23 -18.98
CA GLY A 251 -18.83 -24.15 -19.56
C GLY A 251 -17.48 -24.63 -20.14
N LYS A 252 -16.83 -23.75 -20.91
CA LYS A 252 -15.56 -24.03 -21.55
C LYS A 252 -14.46 -23.10 -21.01
N ILE A 253 -13.29 -23.66 -20.74
CA ILE A 253 -12.14 -22.92 -20.23
C ILE A 253 -11.27 -22.46 -21.40
N PHE A 254 -10.91 -21.19 -21.38
CA PHE A 254 -9.94 -20.54 -22.24
C PHE A 254 -8.77 -20.05 -21.41
N LYS A 255 -7.55 -20.15 -21.91
CA LYS A 255 -6.31 -19.74 -21.24
C LYS A 255 -5.57 -18.73 -22.09
N ALA A 256 -5.08 -17.67 -21.47
CA ALA A 256 -4.17 -16.73 -22.11
C ALA A 256 -2.74 -17.24 -22.05
N THR A 257 -2.06 -17.24 -23.17
CA THR A 257 -0.65 -17.61 -23.26
C THR A 257 0.13 -16.58 -24.05
N LEU A 258 1.32 -16.26 -23.57
CA LEU A 258 2.34 -15.49 -24.27
C LEU A 258 3.52 -16.43 -24.51
N ASP A 259 3.96 -16.60 -25.76
CA ASP A 259 5.03 -17.53 -26.12
C ASP A 259 4.86 -18.95 -25.55
N SER A 260 3.62 -19.44 -25.54
CA SER A 260 3.24 -20.75 -25.01
C SER A 260 3.31 -20.89 -23.48
N LYS A 261 3.59 -19.83 -22.73
CA LYS A 261 3.55 -19.80 -21.25
C LYS A 261 2.23 -19.17 -20.78
N PRO A 262 1.63 -19.65 -19.68
CA PRO A 262 0.45 -19.02 -19.09
C PRO A 262 0.74 -17.56 -18.72
N LEU A 263 -0.16 -16.65 -19.04
CA LEU A 263 -0.03 -15.22 -18.73
C LEU A 263 -1.01 -14.85 -17.62
N PRO A 264 -0.55 -14.65 -16.37
CA PRO A 264 -1.41 -14.22 -15.28
C PRO A 264 -1.82 -12.75 -15.43
N GLY A 265 -2.93 -12.35 -14.78
CA GLY A 265 -3.35 -10.95 -14.70
C GLY A 265 -4.04 -10.41 -15.95
N CYS A 266 -4.32 -11.25 -16.96
CA CYS A 266 -5.08 -10.85 -18.16
C CYS A 266 -6.51 -10.45 -17.81
N THR A 267 -7.04 -9.46 -18.51
CA THR A 267 -8.45 -9.08 -18.42
C THR A 267 -9.23 -9.72 -19.56
N TRP A 268 -10.24 -10.50 -19.21
CA TRP A 268 -11.14 -11.14 -20.16
C TRP A 268 -12.44 -10.37 -20.24
N SER A 269 -12.93 -10.17 -21.43
CA SER A 269 -14.24 -9.57 -21.70
C SER A 269 -15.02 -10.39 -22.71
N LEU A 270 -16.33 -10.47 -22.50
CA LEU A 270 -17.26 -11.15 -23.38
C LEU A 270 -18.20 -10.13 -24.01
N ASP A 271 -18.27 -10.14 -25.33
CA ASP A 271 -19.17 -9.30 -26.12
C ASP A 271 -20.14 -10.20 -26.88
N VAL A 272 -21.43 -9.94 -26.73
CA VAL A 272 -22.50 -10.72 -27.33
C VAL A 272 -23.14 -9.87 -28.42
N GLU A 273 -23.17 -10.34 -29.64
CA GLU A 273 -23.72 -9.60 -30.81
C GLU A 273 -25.19 -9.22 -30.60
N ASP A 274 -25.96 -10.11 -29.97
CA ASP A 274 -27.36 -9.84 -29.63
C ASP A 274 -27.49 -9.39 -28.15
N LYS A 275 -27.71 -8.10 -27.97
CA LYS A 275 -27.88 -7.50 -26.63
C LYS A 275 -28.99 -8.10 -25.79
N THR A 276 -29.97 -8.76 -26.40
CA THR A 276 -31.06 -9.43 -25.64
C THR A 276 -30.57 -10.71 -24.96
N LEU A 277 -29.43 -11.25 -25.39
CA LEU A 277 -28.81 -12.47 -24.86
C LEU A 277 -27.58 -12.18 -23.98
N GLU A 278 -27.21 -10.92 -23.77
CA GLU A 278 -26.00 -10.48 -23.06
C GLU A 278 -25.88 -11.00 -21.62
N THR A 279 -27.01 -11.20 -20.92
CA THR A 279 -27.02 -11.72 -19.56
C THR A 279 -27.08 -13.24 -19.47
N LYS A 280 -27.27 -13.93 -20.58
CA LYS A 280 -27.47 -15.40 -20.67
C LYS A 280 -26.21 -16.19 -21.04
N VAL A 281 -25.20 -15.50 -21.56
CA VAL A 281 -23.84 -16.03 -21.75
C VAL A 281 -22.89 -15.18 -20.90
N TYR A 282 -22.14 -15.78 -20.02
CA TYR A 282 -21.37 -15.06 -19.02
C TYR A 282 -20.03 -15.73 -18.70
N LEU A 283 -19.13 -14.96 -18.10
CA LEU A 283 -17.87 -15.47 -17.56
C LEU A 283 -18.07 -15.93 -16.11
N ALA A 284 -17.76 -17.18 -15.82
CA ALA A 284 -17.87 -17.72 -14.47
C ALA A 284 -16.96 -16.94 -13.49
N ASN A 285 -17.49 -16.73 -12.27
CA ASN A 285 -16.83 -15.94 -11.20
C ASN A 285 -16.62 -14.45 -11.52
N SER A 286 -17.34 -13.91 -12.50
CA SER A 286 -17.28 -12.46 -12.77
C SER A 286 -18.27 -11.71 -11.87
N VAL A 287 -17.83 -10.58 -11.33
CA VAL A 287 -18.68 -9.64 -10.56
C VAL A 287 -19.65 -8.90 -11.51
N GLN A 288 -19.30 -8.80 -12.79
CA GLN A 288 -20.04 -8.08 -13.83
C GLN A 288 -20.27 -8.98 -15.07
N TRP A 289 -20.81 -10.13 -14.91
CA TRP A 289 -21.20 -11.13 -15.94
C TRP A 289 -20.26 -11.26 -17.17
N ASN A 290 -19.69 -10.17 -17.65
CA ASN A 290 -18.94 -10.05 -18.88
C ASN A 290 -17.44 -9.77 -18.71
N ARG A 291 -16.91 -9.68 -17.47
CA ARG A 291 -15.51 -9.34 -17.23
C ARG A 291 -14.91 -10.13 -16.07
N VAL A 292 -13.72 -10.70 -16.28
CA VAL A 292 -12.96 -11.41 -15.24
C VAL A 292 -11.47 -11.17 -15.45
N THR A 293 -10.69 -11.16 -14.36
CA THR A 293 -9.23 -11.04 -14.40
C THR A 293 -8.58 -12.35 -13.97
N GLY A 294 -7.58 -12.81 -14.72
CA GLY A 294 -6.85 -14.05 -14.43
C GLY A 294 -6.15 -14.64 -15.66
N GLU A 295 -5.37 -15.69 -15.46
CA GLU A 295 -4.70 -16.44 -16.53
C GLU A 295 -5.68 -17.25 -17.41
N SER A 296 -6.86 -17.51 -16.89
CA SER A 296 -7.91 -18.29 -17.58
C SER A 296 -9.29 -17.77 -17.24
N CYS A 297 -10.22 -17.98 -18.16
CA CYS A 297 -11.63 -17.71 -17.94
C CYS A 297 -12.47 -18.94 -18.32
N ARG A 298 -13.69 -19.01 -17.79
CA ARG A 298 -14.67 -20.02 -18.16
C ARG A 298 -15.93 -19.33 -18.71
N VAL A 299 -16.25 -19.61 -19.96
CA VAL A 299 -17.48 -19.14 -20.62
C VAL A 299 -18.58 -20.15 -20.35
N CYS A 300 -19.71 -19.68 -19.83
CA CYS A 300 -20.91 -20.47 -19.53
C CYS A 300 -22.11 -19.93 -20.32
N ALA A 301 -23.04 -20.80 -20.67
CA ALA A 301 -24.33 -20.45 -21.28
C ALA A 301 -25.47 -21.02 -20.43
N GLU A 302 -26.49 -20.22 -20.18
CA GLU A 302 -27.70 -20.62 -19.45
C GLU A 302 -28.56 -21.61 -20.29
N ASP A 303 -29.51 -22.27 -19.62
CA ASP A 303 -30.48 -23.14 -20.26
C ASP A 303 -31.52 -22.31 -21.02
N ASN A 304 -31.17 -21.96 -22.26
CA ASN A 304 -32.05 -21.19 -23.13
C ASN A 304 -31.85 -21.58 -24.59
N ALA A 305 -32.87 -22.20 -25.16
CA ALA A 305 -32.84 -22.66 -26.55
C ALA A 305 -32.59 -21.53 -27.58
N ALA A 306 -32.92 -20.28 -27.24
CA ALA A 306 -32.64 -19.11 -28.09
C ALA A 306 -31.15 -18.84 -28.28
N LEU A 307 -30.29 -19.41 -27.42
CA LEU A 307 -28.83 -19.28 -27.53
C LEU A 307 -28.22 -20.21 -28.60
N ASN A 308 -28.97 -21.18 -29.07
CA ASN A 308 -28.43 -22.14 -30.08
C ASN A 308 -28.07 -21.44 -31.38
N GLY A 309 -26.80 -21.55 -31.77
CA GLY A 309 -26.25 -20.88 -32.94
C GLY A 309 -25.74 -19.47 -32.70
N ALA A 310 -25.96 -18.88 -31.49
CA ALA A 310 -25.42 -17.57 -31.14
C ALA A 310 -23.89 -17.59 -31.14
N THR A 311 -23.29 -16.49 -31.57
CA THR A 311 -21.84 -16.29 -31.58
C THR A 311 -21.50 -15.18 -30.56
N VAL A 312 -20.55 -15.45 -29.71
CA VAL A 312 -20.06 -14.48 -28.76
C VAL A 312 -18.56 -14.23 -28.98
N LYS A 313 -18.13 -13.00 -28.85
CA LYS A 313 -16.74 -12.62 -29.01
C LYS A 313 -16.07 -12.58 -27.64
N LEU A 314 -15.13 -13.49 -27.40
CA LEU A 314 -14.29 -13.51 -26.24
C LEU A 314 -13.00 -12.75 -26.54
N THR A 315 -12.70 -11.71 -25.79
CA THR A 315 -11.49 -10.90 -25.93
C THR A 315 -10.65 -11.01 -24.68
N VAL A 316 -9.35 -11.16 -24.83
CA VAL A 316 -8.35 -11.09 -23.76
C VAL A 316 -7.45 -9.89 -23.99
N VAL A 317 -7.17 -9.17 -22.92
CA VAL A 317 -6.23 -8.03 -22.90
C VAL A 317 -5.13 -8.40 -21.92
N ALA A 318 -3.89 -8.31 -22.37
CA ALA A 318 -2.73 -8.54 -21.52
C ALA A 318 -2.65 -7.50 -20.38
N PRO A 319 -1.92 -7.78 -19.30
CA PRO A 319 -1.73 -6.84 -18.20
C PRO A 319 -1.10 -5.49 -18.62
N ASP A 320 -0.31 -5.50 -19.71
CA ASP A 320 0.29 -4.31 -20.31
C ASP A 320 -0.70 -3.39 -21.03
N GLY A 321 -1.93 -3.88 -21.28
CA GLY A 321 -2.97 -3.17 -22.00
C GLY A 321 -2.72 -2.99 -23.50
N LYS A 322 -1.60 -3.49 -24.05
CA LYS A 322 -1.20 -3.30 -25.44
C LYS A 322 -1.53 -4.50 -26.33
N SER A 323 -1.30 -5.71 -25.81
CA SER A 323 -1.53 -6.94 -26.54
C SER A 323 -2.94 -7.46 -26.31
N THR A 324 -3.67 -7.73 -27.39
CA THR A 324 -5.05 -8.22 -27.33
C THR A 324 -5.26 -9.35 -28.32
N ASP A 325 -6.02 -10.37 -27.94
CA ASP A 325 -6.50 -11.41 -28.85
C ASP A 325 -7.99 -11.61 -28.66
N SER A 326 -8.67 -12.04 -29.71
CA SER A 326 -10.10 -12.28 -29.66
C SER A 326 -10.52 -13.48 -30.50
N ILE A 327 -11.46 -14.25 -29.96
CA ILE A 327 -12.00 -15.45 -30.63
C ILE A 327 -13.51 -15.44 -30.60
N ALA A 328 -14.10 -15.90 -31.71
CA ALA A 328 -15.53 -16.15 -31.79
C ALA A 328 -15.86 -17.52 -31.20
N VAL A 329 -16.68 -17.52 -30.15
CA VAL A 329 -17.15 -18.72 -29.47
C VAL A 329 -18.61 -18.98 -29.86
N LYS A 330 -18.90 -20.16 -30.41
CA LYS A 330 -20.25 -20.54 -30.82
C LYS A 330 -20.98 -21.26 -29.70
N VAL A 331 -22.21 -20.84 -29.42
CA VAL A 331 -23.09 -21.54 -28.47
C VAL A 331 -23.87 -22.62 -29.24
N VAL A 332 -23.88 -23.84 -28.73
CA VAL A 332 -24.53 -24.98 -29.38
C VAL A 332 -25.40 -25.74 -28.38
N ASP A 333 -26.46 -26.32 -28.89
CA ASP A 333 -27.27 -27.24 -28.12
C ASP A 333 -26.52 -28.55 -27.88
N ALA A 334 -26.90 -29.32 -26.83
CA ALA A 334 -26.18 -30.49 -26.35
C ALA A 334 -26.21 -31.69 -27.32
#